data_defe2708ce30f162d4d7703cec75ceeb
#
_entry.id   defe2708ce30f162d4d7703cec75ceeb
#
_cell.length_a   1.000
_cell.length_b   1.000
_cell.length_c   1.000
_cell.angle_alpha   90.00
_cell.angle_beta   90.00
_cell.angle_gamma   90.00
#
_symmetry.space_group_name_H-M   'P 1'
#
loop_
_entity.id
_entity.type
_entity.pdbx_description
1 polymer ?
#
loop_
_entity_poly.entity_id
_entity_poly.type
_entity_poly.pdbx_seq_one_letter_code
_entity_poly.pdbx_strand_id
1 'polypeptide(L)'
;VGSSTDEWAANVPAEWIEQVLDYCDGFDNRYLFQSKNPARFLEYLDHPVMKKSVLCTTIETNRFYPDIMRNAPLSRERAIAMQEIANYGIPTYVTCEPLMKFDLKELVELVGMCSPQQVNIGRNSRYDITLPEPTANEVKMLKAELEKFTKVEIKANAYCWMR
;
A
#
# COMPACT_ATOMS: atom_id res chain seq x y z
N VAL A 1 7.64 -0.31 -10.45
CA VAL A 1 6.92 -0.71 -11.66
C VAL A 1 5.46 -0.27 -11.49
N GLY A 2 4.79 0.17 -12.57
CA GLY A 2 3.37 0.54 -12.52
C GLY A 2 3.03 1.83 -11.76
N SER A 3 3.91 2.83 -11.71
CA SER A 3 3.69 4.05 -10.90
C SER A 3 2.55 4.96 -11.39
N SER A 4 2.15 4.84 -12.65
CA SER A 4 1.09 5.66 -13.26
C SER A 4 -0.22 4.91 -13.49
N THR A 5 -0.17 3.58 -13.47
CA THR A 5 -1.32 2.68 -13.63
C THR A 5 -1.16 1.49 -12.69
N ASP A 6 -2.26 0.92 -12.24
CA ASP A 6 -2.23 -0.31 -11.44
C ASP A 6 -2.22 -1.52 -12.38
N GLU A 7 -1.05 -2.09 -12.64
CA GLU A 7 -0.88 -3.28 -13.50
C GLU A 7 -1.52 -4.54 -12.91
N TRP A 8 -1.86 -4.52 -11.62
CA TRP A 8 -2.50 -5.61 -10.89
C TRP A 8 -4.02 -5.46 -10.78
N ALA A 9 -4.58 -4.47 -11.48
CA ALA A 9 -6.02 -4.27 -11.50
C ALA A 9 -6.73 -5.50 -12.11
N ALA A 10 -7.96 -5.76 -11.64
CA ALA A 10 -8.71 -6.97 -12.01
C ALA A 10 -8.96 -7.12 -13.53
N ASN A 11 -8.96 -6.03 -14.28
CA ASN A 11 -9.16 -6.01 -15.73
C ASN A 11 -7.87 -6.10 -16.55
N VAL A 12 -6.70 -6.20 -15.91
CA VAL A 12 -5.43 -6.39 -16.62
C VAL A 12 -5.28 -7.88 -16.98
N PRO A 13 -5.04 -8.23 -18.25
CA PRO A 13 -4.80 -9.60 -18.66
C PRO A 13 -3.62 -10.24 -17.94
N ALA A 14 -3.76 -11.53 -17.58
CA ALA A 14 -2.69 -12.27 -16.88
C ALA A 14 -1.39 -12.32 -17.68
N GLU A 15 -1.48 -12.50 -18.99
CA GLU A 15 -0.33 -12.55 -19.88
C GLU A 15 0.49 -11.26 -19.91
N TRP A 16 -0.12 -10.11 -19.62
CA TRP A 16 0.63 -8.84 -19.52
C TRP A 16 1.42 -8.74 -18.21
N ILE A 17 0.83 -9.24 -17.13
CA ILE A 17 1.52 -9.32 -15.83
C ILE A 17 2.72 -10.27 -15.93
N GLU A 18 2.50 -11.46 -16.50
CA GLU A 18 3.56 -12.47 -16.71
C GLU A 18 4.72 -11.91 -17.54
N GLN A 19 4.43 -11.22 -18.65
CA GLN A 19 5.45 -10.59 -19.48
C GLN A 19 6.29 -9.57 -18.70
N VAL A 20 5.65 -8.76 -17.83
CA VAL A 20 6.37 -7.79 -16.98
C VAL A 20 7.23 -8.51 -15.94
N LEU A 21 6.72 -9.57 -15.30
CA LEU A 21 7.46 -10.34 -14.31
C LEU A 21 8.67 -11.04 -14.94
N ASP A 22 8.48 -11.72 -16.07
CA ASP A 22 9.53 -12.38 -16.83
C ASP A 22 10.62 -11.38 -17.24
N TYR A 23 10.23 -10.22 -17.77
CA TYR A 23 11.17 -9.16 -18.12
C TYR A 23 11.97 -8.68 -16.90
N CYS A 24 11.30 -8.43 -15.77
CA CYS A 24 11.95 -8.02 -14.53
C CYS A 24 12.90 -9.12 -14.00
N ASP A 25 12.54 -10.39 -14.16
CA ASP A 25 13.38 -11.49 -13.68
C ASP A 25 14.71 -11.60 -14.42
N GLY A 26 14.76 -11.16 -15.66
CA GLY A 26 15.98 -11.11 -16.47
C GLY A 26 17.08 -10.14 -15.96
N PHE A 27 16.81 -9.35 -14.91
CA PHE A 27 17.77 -8.38 -14.36
C PHE A 27 18.03 -8.61 -12.87
N ASP A 28 19.26 -8.31 -12.45
CA ASP A 28 19.66 -8.35 -11.03
C ASP A 28 19.28 -7.05 -10.30
N ASN A 29 17.97 -6.74 -10.33
CA ASN A 29 17.39 -5.61 -9.63
C ASN A 29 16.52 -6.07 -8.45
N ARG A 30 16.32 -5.18 -7.50
CA ARG A 30 15.22 -5.28 -6.51
C ARG A 30 14.02 -4.50 -7.02
N TYR A 31 12.83 -5.03 -6.80
CA TYR A 31 11.59 -4.44 -7.29
C TYR A 31 10.66 -4.07 -6.14
N LEU A 32 9.92 -2.99 -6.34
CA LEU A 32 8.74 -2.65 -5.54
C LEU A 32 7.54 -2.72 -6.49
N PHE A 33 6.66 -3.68 -6.25
CA PHE A 33 5.36 -3.74 -6.92
C PHE A 33 4.31 -3.17 -5.98
N GLN A 34 3.50 -2.24 -6.48
CA GLN A 34 2.47 -1.58 -5.69
C GLN A 34 1.12 -1.70 -6.36
N SER A 35 0.09 -2.07 -5.57
CA SER A 35 -1.28 -2.18 -6.05
C SER A 35 -2.30 -1.85 -4.97
N LYS A 36 -3.47 -1.36 -5.39
CA LYS A 36 -4.69 -1.35 -4.58
C LYS A 36 -5.48 -2.67 -4.69
N ASN A 37 -5.01 -3.62 -5.49
CA ASN A 37 -5.55 -4.97 -5.58
C ASN A 37 -4.48 -6.02 -5.23
N PRO A 38 -3.98 -6.06 -3.98
CA PRO A 38 -2.90 -6.96 -3.59
C PRO A 38 -3.29 -8.45 -3.66
N ALA A 39 -4.58 -8.80 -3.69
CA ALA A 39 -5.02 -10.17 -3.89
C ALA A 39 -4.50 -10.76 -5.22
N ARG A 40 -4.27 -9.92 -6.23
CA ARG A 40 -3.70 -10.35 -7.51
C ARG A 40 -2.24 -10.81 -7.39
N PHE A 41 -1.48 -10.32 -6.41
CA PHE A 41 -0.11 -10.81 -6.16
C PHE A 41 -0.08 -12.28 -5.79
N LEU A 42 -1.13 -12.79 -5.10
CA LEU A 42 -1.19 -14.17 -4.62
C LEU A 42 -1.09 -15.20 -5.75
N GLU A 43 -1.53 -14.83 -6.96
CA GLU A 43 -1.48 -15.68 -8.14
C GLU A 43 -0.03 -15.91 -8.64
N TYR A 44 0.93 -15.08 -8.21
CA TYR A 44 2.29 -15.02 -8.75
C TYR A 44 3.38 -15.18 -7.69
N LEU A 45 3.07 -15.56 -6.45
CA LEU A 45 4.06 -15.62 -5.36
C LEU A 45 5.22 -16.58 -5.64
N ASP A 46 4.96 -17.62 -6.43
CA ASP A 46 5.98 -18.60 -6.85
C ASP A 46 6.92 -18.08 -7.96
N HIS A 47 6.58 -16.96 -8.61
CA HIS A 47 7.40 -16.41 -9.68
C HIS A 47 8.78 -15.99 -9.13
N PRO A 48 9.93 -16.32 -9.79
CA PRO A 48 11.27 -16.07 -9.27
C PRO A 48 11.53 -14.60 -8.88
N VAL A 49 10.96 -13.63 -9.62
CA VAL A 49 11.13 -12.20 -9.33
C VAL A 49 10.59 -11.81 -7.96
N MET A 50 9.61 -12.53 -7.41
CA MET A 50 9.02 -12.22 -6.11
C MET A 50 10.04 -12.37 -4.97
N LYS A 51 11.02 -13.27 -5.09
CA LYS A 51 12.12 -13.46 -4.10
C LYS A 51 13.02 -12.23 -3.96
N LYS A 52 13.07 -11.37 -4.97
CA LYS A 52 13.85 -10.13 -4.99
C LYS A 52 12.97 -8.87 -4.97
N SER A 53 11.69 -9.04 -4.60
CA SER A 53 10.69 -7.99 -4.60
C SER A 53 10.19 -7.63 -3.20
N VAL A 54 9.65 -6.43 -3.09
CA VAL A 54 8.81 -5.98 -1.98
C VAL A 54 7.42 -5.73 -2.55
N LEU A 55 6.38 -6.26 -1.92
CA LEU A 55 5.01 -6.03 -2.33
C LEU A 55 4.37 -4.95 -1.45
N CYS A 56 3.72 -3.99 -2.09
CA CYS A 56 3.18 -2.81 -1.42
C CYS A 56 1.71 -2.64 -1.75
N THR A 57 0.92 -2.28 -0.75
CA THR A 57 -0.46 -1.83 -0.97
C THR A 57 -0.70 -0.45 -0.37
N THR A 58 -1.78 0.19 -0.81
CA THR A 58 -2.26 1.44 -0.22
C THR A 58 -3.33 1.12 0.82
N ILE A 59 -3.18 1.66 2.04
CA ILE A 59 -4.23 1.69 3.08
C ILE A 59 -4.43 3.15 3.46
N GLU A 60 -5.27 3.84 2.73
CA GLU A 60 -5.51 5.27 2.88
C GLU A 60 -6.39 5.64 4.08
N THR A 61 -7.20 4.69 4.55
CA THR A 61 -8.14 4.84 5.67
C THR A 61 -8.77 3.48 6.01
N ASN A 62 -9.34 3.37 7.21
CA ASN A 62 -10.22 2.25 7.59
C ASN A 62 -11.70 2.50 7.23
N ARG A 63 -12.04 3.74 6.86
CA ARG A 63 -13.40 4.15 6.49
C ARG A 63 -13.68 3.86 5.02
N PHE A 64 -14.97 3.72 4.68
CA PHE A 64 -15.38 3.53 3.30
C PHE A 64 -15.95 4.82 2.71
N TYR A 65 -15.37 5.26 1.60
CA TYR A 65 -15.79 6.43 0.83
C TYR A 65 -16.07 6.02 -0.62
N PRO A 66 -17.31 5.58 -0.96
CA PRO A 66 -17.62 4.97 -2.26
C PRO A 66 -17.28 5.87 -3.45
N ASP A 67 -17.57 7.17 -3.35
CA ASP A 67 -17.31 8.14 -4.44
C ASP A 67 -15.79 8.35 -4.71
N ILE A 68 -14.95 8.06 -3.72
CA ILE A 68 -13.49 8.20 -3.82
C ILE A 68 -12.85 6.86 -4.16
N MET A 69 -13.23 5.80 -3.47
CA MET A 69 -12.61 4.48 -3.58
C MET A 69 -13.07 3.71 -4.82
N ARG A 70 -14.28 4.00 -5.29
CA ARG A 70 -14.88 3.40 -6.51
C ARG A 70 -14.78 1.86 -6.50
N ASN A 71 -14.06 1.29 -7.50
CA ASN A 71 -13.92 -0.15 -7.71
C ASN A 71 -12.68 -0.75 -7.00
N ALA A 72 -11.94 0.02 -6.21
CA ALA A 72 -10.81 -0.54 -5.47
C ALA A 72 -11.32 -1.47 -4.35
N PRO A 73 -10.68 -2.62 -4.11
CA PRO A 73 -11.00 -3.48 -2.99
C PRO A 73 -10.99 -2.73 -1.66
N LEU A 74 -11.81 -3.15 -0.70
CA LEU A 74 -11.85 -2.53 0.62
C LEU A 74 -10.48 -2.60 1.31
N SER A 75 -10.15 -1.62 2.15
CA SER A 75 -8.88 -1.60 2.89
C SER A 75 -8.64 -2.88 3.70
N ARG A 76 -9.72 -3.48 4.24
CA ARG A 76 -9.65 -4.76 4.96
C ARG A 76 -9.32 -5.93 4.04
N GLU A 77 -9.88 -6.01 2.86
CA GLU A 77 -9.58 -7.06 1.88
C GLU A 77 -8.13 -6.97 1.43
N ARG A 78 -7.64 -5.75 1.20
CA ARG A 78 -6.22 -5.51 0.89
C ARG A 78 -5.31 -5.95 2.04
N ALA A 79 -5.68 -5.64 3.29
CA ALA A 79 -4.89 -6.04 4.46
C ALA A 79 -4.83 -7.56 4.62
N ILE A 80 -5.93 -8.29 4.37
CA ILE A 80 -5.97 -9.76 4.39
C ILE A 80 -5.01 -10.34 3.34
N ALA A 81 -5.08 -9.86 2.09
CA ALA A 81 -4.18 -10.33 1.04
C ALA A 81 -2.70 -10.06 1.38
N MET A 82 -2.39 -8.89 1.95
CA MET A 82 -1.02 -8.57 2.38
C MET A 82 -0.56 -9.44 3.53
N GLN A 83 -1.46 -9.84 4.44
CA GLN A 83 -1.14 -10.78 5.51
C GLN A 83 -0.74 -12.16 4.95
N GLU A 84 -1.46 -12.65 3.94
CA GLU A 84 -1.13 -13.91 3.26
C GLU A 84 0.24 -13.82 2.60
N ILE A 85 0.54 -12.72 1.91
CA ILE A 85 1.84 -12.44 1.28
C ILE A 85 2.97 -12.45 2.32
N ALA A 86 2.76 -11.76 3.46
CA ALA A 86 3.74 -11.73 4.54
C ALA A 86 3.97 -13.13 5.15
N ASN A 87 2.91 -13.91 5.32
CA ASN A 87 2.99 -15.30 5.80
C ASN A 87 3.73 -16.21 4.82
N TYR A 88 3.66 -15.91 3.51
CA TYR A 88 4.42 -16.61 2.49
C TYR A 88 5.94 -16.28 2.56
N GLY A 89 6.31 -15.22 3.27
CA GLY A 89 7.69 -14.81 3.49
C GLY A 89 8.20 -13.71 2.55
N ILE A 90 7.32 -13.07 1.78
CA ILE A 90 7.69 -11.93 0.92
C ILE A 90 7.60 -10.63 1.74
N PRO A 91 8.63 -9.76 1.68
CA PRO A 91 8.60 -8.46 2.36
C PRO A 91 7.44 -7.59 1.88
N THR A 92 6.74 -6.97 2.83
CA THR A 92 5.60 -6.10 2.55
C THR A 92 5.87 -4.66 2.96
N TYR A 93 5.30 -3.72 2.21
CA TYR A 93 5.21 -2.30 2.55
C TYR A 93 3.75 -1.85 2.51
N VAL A 94 3.46 -0.80 3.26
CA VAL A 94 2.17 -0.10 3.18
C VAL A 94 2.41 1.37 2.85
N THR A 95 1.61 1.93 1.97
CA THR A 95 1.55 3.37 1.76
C THR A 95 0.18 3.91 2.20
N CYS A 96 0.19 4.90 3.10
CA CYS A 96 -0.97 5.69 3.48
C CYS A 96 -0.89 7.02 2.71
N GLU A 97 -1.10 6.95 1.39
CA GLU A 97 -1.02 8.12 0.50
C GLU A 97 -2.02 8.01 -0.65
N PRO A 98 -2.98 8.96 -0.71
CA PRO A 98 -3.23 10.01 0.29
C PRO A 98 -3.78 9.46 1.60
N LEU A 99 -3.21 9.87 2.75
CA LEU A 99 -3.83 9.55 4.03
C LEU A 99 -5.11 10.35 4.18
N MET A 100 -6.23 9.66 4.37
CA MET A 100 -7.55 10.24 4.57
C MET A 100 -7.96 10.16 6.04
N LYS A 101 -9.10 10.79 6.40
CA LYS A 101 -9.66 10.72 7.76
C LYS A 101 -9.86 9.26 8.17
N PHE A 102 -9.47 8.92 9.39
CA PHE A 102 -9.44 7.55 9.90
C PHE A 102 -9.86 7.47 11.38
N ASP A 103 -10.08 6.26 11.84
CA ASP A 103 -10.19 5.90 13.25
C ASP A 103 -8.88 5.20 13.64
N LEU A 104 -8.20 5.76 14.65
CA LEU A 104 -6.80 5.43 14.94
C LEU A 104 -6.58 3.94 15.19
N LYS A 105 -7.36 3.34 16.08
CA LYS A 105 -7.19 1.94 16.47
C LYS A 105 -7.38 1.01 15.28
N GLU A 106 -8.46 1.20 14.54
CA GLU A 106 -8.83 0.37 13.39
C GLU A 106 -7.82 0.49 12.24
N LEU A 107 -7.30 1.70 11.98
CA LEU A 107 -6.29 1.88 10.94
C LEU A 107 -4.96 1.21 11.34
N VAL A 108 -4.54 1.34 12.60
CA VAL A 108 -3.33 0.67 13.12
C VAL A 108 -3.46 -0.85 13.03
N GLU A 109 -4.64 -1.41 13.36
CA GLU A 109 -4.91 -2.84 13.23
C GLU A 109 -4.82 -3.31 11.76
N LEU A 110 -5.42 -2.57 10.81
CA LEU A 110 -5.36 -2.90 9.38
C LEU A 110 -3.92 -2.88 8.85
N VAL A 111 -3.15 -1.85 9.21
CA VAL A 111 -1.74 -1.75 8.81
C VAL A 111 -0.93 -2.88 9.46
N GLY A 112 -1.18 -3.20 10.73
CA GLY A 112 -0.52 -4.30 11.44
C GLY A 112 -0.75 -5.67 10.80
N MET A 113 -1.97 -5.92 10.30
CA MET A 113 -2.27 -7.15 9.54
C MET A 113 -1.35 -7.35 8.33
N CYS A 114 -0.97 -6.26 7.66
CA CYS A 114 -0.07 -6.33 6.51
C CYS A 114 1.37 -6.75 6.89
N SER A 115 1.73 -6.77 8.16
CA SER A 115 3.09 -7.03 8.68
C SER A 115 4.19 -6.25 7.95
N PRO A 116 4.04 -4.93 7.74
CA PRO A 116 4.91 -4.17 6.86
C PRO A 116 6.28 -3.92 7.49
N GLN A 117 7.34 -4.02 6.68
CA GLN A 117 8.68 -3.57 7.06
C GLN A 117 8.79 -2.03 7.06
N GLN A 118 7.94 -1.36 6.26
CA GLN A 118 7.89 0.09 6.20
C GLN A 118 6.48 0.58 5.85
N VAL A 119 6.10 1.69 6.48
CA VAL A 119 4.89 2.45 6.16
C VAL A 119 5.27 3.85 5.68
N ASN A 120 4.77 4.26 4.53
CA ASN A 120 4.94 5.61 4.00
C ASN A 120 3.66 6.43 4.23
N ILE A 121 3.75 7.59 4.86
CA ILE A 121 2.63 8.49 5.08
C ILE A 121 2.77 9.71 4.17
N GLY A 122 1.75 9.99 3.36
CA GLY A 122 1.73 11.12 2.43
C GLY A 122 0.36 11.78 2.33
N ARG A 123 0.36 13.06 1.96
CA ARG A 123 -0.85 13.84 1.68
C ARG A 123 -1.33 13.62 0.24
N ASN A 124 -2.54 14.10 -0.02
CA ASN A 124 -3.03 14.24 -1.38
C ASN A 124 -2.12 15.18 -2.18
N SER A 125 -1.60 14.67 -3.31
CA SER A 125 -0.79 15.45 -4.26
C SER A 125 -1.62 16.08 -5.39
N ARG A 126 -2.92 15.77 -5.43
CA ARG A 126 -3.84 16.32 -6.42
C ARG A 126 -4.63 17.50 -5.83
N TYR A 127 -4.31 18.70 -6.27
CA TYR A 127 -4.94 19.93 -5.78
C TYR A 127 -6.38 20.12 -6.29
N ASP A 128 -6.74 19.42 -7.36
CA ASP A 128 -8.07 19.44 -7.98
C ASP A 128 -9.09 18.54 -7.27
N ILE A 129 -8.65 17.74 -6.31
CA ILE A 129 -9.49 16.79 -5.55
C ILE A 129 -9.43 17.12 -4.07
N THR A 130 -10.58 17.43 -3.48
CA THR A 130 -10.70 17.59 -2.02
C THR A 130 -10.98 16.22 -1.39
N LEU A 131 -10.16 15.83 -0.45
CA LEU A 131 -10.33 14.60 0.33
C LEU A 131 -10.56 14.92 1.82
N PRO A 132 -11.25 14.05 2.57
CA PRO A 132 -11.35 14.19 4.02
C PRO A 132 -9.97 13.92 4.65
N GLU A 133 -9.21 14.97 4.93
CA GLU A 133 -7.88 14.86 5.54
C GLU A 133 -7.94 14.75 7.07
N PRO A 134 -6.99 14.03 7.70
CA PRO A 134 -6.80 14.04 9.14
C PRO A 134 -6.17 15.36 9.60
N THR A 135 -6.27 15.63 10.89
CA THR A 135 -5.52 16.72 11.54
C THR A 135 -4.06 16.32 11.77
N ALA A 136 -3.17 17.31 11.92
CA ALA A 136 -1.77 17.07 12.24
C ALA A 136 -1.58 16.23 13.52
N ASN A 137 -2.41 16.47 14.55
CA ASN A 137 -2.34 15.69 15.78
C ASN A 137 -2.70 14.22 15.58
N GLU A 138 -3.75 13.93 14.80
CA GLU A 138 -4.12 12.55 14.45
C GLU A 138 -2.99 11.84 13.70
N VAL A 139 -2.31 12.52 12.78
CA VAL A 139 -1.18 11.95 12.04
C VAL A 139 0.02 11.68 12.97
N LYS A 140 0.31 12.59 13.91
CA LYS A 140 1.36 12.37 14.91
C LYS A 140 1.04 11.17 15.81
N MET A 141 -0.21 11.01 16.22
CA MET A 141 -0.66 9.84 16.99
C MET A 141 -0.54 8.55 16.17
N LEU A 142 -0.99 8.55 14.92
CA LEU A 142 -0.86 7.40 14.02
C LEU A 142 0.61 7.01 13.84
N LYS A 143 1.48 7.97 13.56
CA LYS A 143 2.93 7.73 13.42
C LYS A 143 3.49 7.05 14.67
N ALA A 144 3.19 7.58 15.86
CA ALA A 144 3.68 7.03 17.13
C ALA A 144 3.20 5.58 17.37
N GLU A 145 1.96 5.25 17.01
CA GLU A 145 1.45 3.88 17.14
C GLU A 145 2.10 2.91 16.14
N LEU A 146 2.27 3.34 14.90
CA LEU A 146 2.90 2.51 13.86
C LEU A 146 4.39 2.26 14.16
N GLU A 147 5.12 3.24 14.67
CA GLU A 147 6.55 3.12 15.04
C GLU A 147 6.82 2.08 16.13
N LYS A 148 5.80 1.58 16.83
CA LYS A 148 5.96 0.50 17.80
C LYS A 148 6.29 -0.85 17.14
N PHE A 149 5.99 -1.03 15.87
CA PHE A 149 6.16 -2.32 15.18
C PHE A 149 6.72 -2.24 13.75
N THR A 150 6.86 -1.04 13.17
CA THR A 150 7.38 -0.88 11.81
C THR A 150 8.11 0.43 11.63
N LYS A 151 8.95 0.53 10.58
CA LYS A 151 9.56 1.79 10.19
C LYS A 151 8.51 2.70 9.55
N VAL A 152 8.43 3.98 9.98
CA VAL A 152 7.51 4.98 9.40
C VAL A 152 8.30 6.09 8.70
N GLU A 153 7.98 6.33 7.44
CA GLU A 153 8.53 7.42 6.62
C GLU A 153 7.45 8.44 6.31
N ILE A 154 7.70 9.70 6.63
CA ILE A 154 6.83 10.80 6.26
C ILE A 154 7.29 11.37 4.93
N LYS A 155 6.43 11.37 3.92
CA LYS A 155 6.76 11.95 2.61
C LYS A 155 6.85 13.47 2.68
N ALA A 156 7.62 14.07 1.78
CA ALA A 156 7.86 15.52 1.77
C ALA A 156 6.56 16.35 1.72
N ASN A 157 5.55 15.87 0.97
CA ASN A 157 4.24 16.53 0.88
C ASN A 157 3.43 16.50 2.19
N ALA A 158 3.84 15.70 3.18
CA ALA A 158 3.17 15.55 4.47
C ALA A 158 3.93 16.17 5.65
N TYR A 159 5.09 16.80 5.43
CA TYR A 159 5.88 17.43 6.51
C TYR A 159 5.13 18.54 7.25
N CYS A 160 4.14 19.17 6.61
CA CYS A 160 3.29 20.17 7.28
C CYS A 160 2.53 19.60 8.49
N TRP A 161 2.24 18.30 8.52
CA TRP A 161 1.63 17.62 9.65
C TRP A 161 2.59 17.36 10.82
N MET A 162 3.91 17.46 10.58
CA MET A 162 4.94 17.22 11.59
C MET A 162 5.41 18.49 12.32
N ARG A 163 4.96 19.66 11.82
CA ARG A 163 5.26 20.98 12.42
C ARG A 163 4.47 21.25 13.70
#